data_73d0ec8dcbd5ff61fe9d314f97d6ff54
#
_entry.id   73d0ec8dcbd5ff61fe9d314f97d6ff54
#
_cell.length_a   1.000
_cell.length_b   1.000
_cell.length_c   1.000
_cell.angle_alpha   90.00
_cell.angle_beta   90.00
_cell.angle_gamma   90.00
#
_symmetry.space_group_name_H-M   'P 1'
#
loop_
_entity.id
_entity.type
_entity.pdbx_description
1 polymer ?
#
loop_
_entity_poly.entity_id
_entity_poly.type
_entity_poly.pdbx_seq_one_letter_code
_entity_poly.pdbx_strand_id
1 'polypeptide(L)'
;IKTMIGGFLQAGYIVVAPDYEGLGEPSGKELHPFLNLKSEAYSITDAVVAARNYLGSQASNQWVAVGHSQGGQAALGAAQYAARASKMTYKGTVALAPASNFNLILTGGEQQAGQETNLDKKIGTLASLDTFTALIVAGLRNPNPNLQYSQIFKTPTDEIAKNAETDCYDVLGQKFGTAMYAYAQS
;
A
#
# COMPACT_ATOMS: atom_id res chain seq x y z
N ILE A 1 2.30 5.31 -11.68
CA ILE A 1 3.52 5.67 -10.92
C ILE A 1 4.67 6.02 -11.87
N LYS A 2 5.05 5.16 -12.84
CA LYS A 2 6.17 5.44 -13.79
C LYS A 2 6.03 6.78 -14.50
N THR A 3 4.82 7.15 -14.96
CA THR A 3 4.55 8.44 -15.63
C THR A 3 4.79 9.63 -14.69
N MET A 4 4.37 9.51 -13.44
CA MET A 4 4.56 10.55 -12.42
C MET A 4 6.05 10.74 -12.10
N ILE A 5 6.79 9.65 -11.91
CA ILE A 5 8.24 9.68 -11.69
C ILE A 5 8.93 10.34 -12.90
N GLY A 6 8.58 9.92 -14.11
CA GLY A 6 9.13 10.51 -15.34
C GLY A 6 8.91 12.02 -15.43
N GLY A 7 7.72 12.49 -15.05
CA GLY A 7 7.40 13.93 -15.02
C GLY A 7 8.27 14.71 -14.04
N PHE A 8 8.51 14.17 -12.84
CA PHE A 8 9.40 14.82 -11.87
C PHE A 8 10.85 14.85 -12.34
N LEU A 9 11.34 13.76 -12.92
CA LEU A 9 12.70 13.72 -13.48
C LEU A 9 12.88 14.74 -14.61
N GLN A 10 11.89 14.87 -15.51
CA GLN A 10 11.91 15.88 -16.58
C GLN A 10 11.88 17.32 -16.03
N ALA A 11 11.23 17.51 -14.89
CA ALA A 11 11.20 18.82 -14.21
C ALA A 11 12.49 19.10 -13.39
N GLY A 12 13.48 18.21 -13.44
CA GLY A 12 14.78 18.41 -12.78
C GLY A 12 14.82 17.97 -11.31
N TYR A 13 13.83 17.21 -10.84
CA TYR A 13 13.85 16.66 -9.48
C TYR A 13 14.62 15.34 -9.43
N ILE A 14 15.27 15.11 -8.30
CA ILE A 14 15.72 13.78 -7.90
C ILE A 14 14.53 13.06 -7.28
N VAL A 15 14.23 11.85 -7.75
CA VAL A 15 13.13 11.04 -7.22
C VAL A 15 13.68 9.90 -6.40
N VAL A 16 13.17 9.78 -5.17
CA VAL A 16 13.47 8.67 -4.25
C VAL A 16 12.17 7.91 -4.01
N ALA A 17 12.15 6.65 -4.40
CA ALA A 17 10.99 5.77 -4.25
C ALA A 17 11.41 4.52 -3.48
N PRO A 18 11.28 4.53 -2.14
CA PRO A 18 11.68 3.38 -1.33
C PRO A 18 10.67 2.23 -1.46
N ASP A 19 11.16 1.01 -1.32
CA ASP A 19 10.31 -0.09 -0.88
C ASP A 19 9.92 0.11 0.58
N TYR A 20 8.69 -0.26 0.94
CA TYR A 20 8.27 -0.24 2.33
C TYR A 20 8.76 -1.49 3.08
N GLU A 21 8.72 -1.43 4.41
CA GLU A 21 9.02 -2.55 5.29
C GLU A 21 8.29 -3.83 4.81
N GLY A 22 9.01 -4.94 4.74
CA GLY A 22 8.49 -6.21 4.25
C GLY A 22 8.35 -6.34 2.74
N LEU A 23 8.65 -5.27 1.96
CA LEU A 23 8.71 -5.31 0.50
C LEU A 23 10.18 -5.27 0.02
N GLY A 24 10.41 -5.76 -1.20
CA GLY A 24 11.76 -5.83 -1.77
C GLY A 24 12.55 -7.03 -1.28
N GLU A 25 13.88 -6.99 -1.42
CA GLU A 25 14.78 -8.05 -1.01
C GLU A 25 15.52 -7.69 0.30
N PRO A 26 15.76 -8.68 1.18
CA PRO A 26 15.39 -10.10 1.06
C PRO A 26 13.92 -10.33 1.43
N SER A 27 13.18 -10.90 0.50
CA SER A 27 11.77 -11.23 0.68
C SER A 27 11.54 -12.28 1.78
N GLY A 28 10.36 -12.28 2.40
CA GLY A 28 9.90 -13.31 3.31
C GLY A 28 10.45 -13.25 4.74
N LYS A 29 11.19 -12.20 5.12
CA LYS A 29 11.62 -12.01 6.51
C LYS A 29 10.59 -11.34 7.39
N GLU A 30 9.83 -10.42 6.83
CA GLU A 30 8.79 -9.66 7.50
C GLU A 30 7.59 -9.51 6.57
N LEU A 31 6.40 -9.51 7.14
CA LEU A 31 5.18 -9.20 6.39
C LEU A 31 5.08 -7.69 6.23
N HIS A 32 4.69 -7.23 5.03
CA HIS A 32 4.47 -5.81 4.81
C HIS A 32 3.35 -5.28 5.72
N PRO A 33 3.64 -4.32 6.63
CA PRO A 33 2.62 -3.74 7.51
C PRO A 33 1.75 -2.74 6.74
N PHE A 34 0.95 -3.27 5.79
CA PHE A 34 0.12 -2.50 4.89
C PHE A 34 -0.74 -1.48 5.66
N LEU A 35 -0.71 -0.23 5.21
CA LEU A 35 -1.38 0.93 5.83
C LEU A 35 -0.89 1.26 7.25
N ASN A 36 0.29 0.81 7.65
CA ASN A 36 0.94 1.31 8.85
C ASN A 36 1.67 2.62 8.55
N LEU A 37 0.99 3.73 8.79
CA LEU A 37 1.47 5.08 8.50
C LEU A 37 2.86 5.36 9.07
N LYS A 38 3.17 4.87 10.27
CA LYS A 38 4.47 5.08 10.92
C LYS A 38 5.59 4.34 10.20
N SER A 39 5.37 3.06 9.85
CA SER A 39 6.33 2.24 9.12
C SER A 39 6.64 2.84 7.75
N GLU A 40 5.60 3.20 7.00
CA GLU A 40 5.73 3.81 5.69
C GLU A 40 6.47 5.16 5.75
N ALA A 41 6.14 6.00 6.74
CA ALA A 41 6.81 7.29 6.95
C ALA A 41 8.29 7.12 7.29
N TYR A 42 8.64 6.08 8.05
CA TYR A 42 10.02 5.78 8.40
C TYR A 42 10.80 5.35 7.14
N SER A 43 10.24 4.49 6.31
CA SER A 43 10.84 4.12 5.03
C SER A 43 11.14 5.35 4.16
N ILE A 44 10.20 6.32 4.08
CA ILE A 44 10.38 7.55 3.30
C ILE A 44 11.48 8.43 3.91
N THR A 45 11.43 8.71 5.21
CA THR A 45 12.38 9.62 5.86
C THR A 45 13.80 9.06 5.83
N ASP A 46 13.97 7.76 6.03
CA ASP A 46 15.26 7.09 5.98
C ASP A 46 15.81 7.06 4.55
N ALA A 47 14.96 6.81 3.54
CA ALA A 47 15.35 6.83 2.13
C ALA A 47 15.81 8.24 1.69
N VAL A 48 15.13 9.31 2.13
CA VAL A 48 15.53 10.70 1.84
C VAL A 48 16.92 10.98 2.41
N VAL A 49 17.19 10.59 3.65
CA VAL A 49 18.51 10.75 4.27
C VAL A 49 19.57 9.92 3.55
N ALA A 50 19.25 8.67 3.22
CA ALA A 50 20.16 7.77 2.48
C ALA A 50 20.53 8.35 1.10
N ALA A 51 19.53 8.83 0.36
CA ALA A 51 19.75 9.46 -0.95
C ALA A 51 20.65 10.71 -0.84
N ARG A 52 20.42 11.57 0.14
CA ARG A 52 21.26 12.75 0.39
C ARG A 52 22.69 12.37 0.73
N ASN A 53 22.88 11.34 1.56
CA ASN A 53 24.22 10.85 1.92
C ASN A 53 24.95 10.27 0.71
N TYR A 54 24.23 9.52 -0.16
CA TYR A 54 24.80 8.91 -1.35
C TYR A 54 25.17 9.95 -2.43
N LEU A 55 24.29 10.90 -2.70
CA LEU A 55 24.46 11.89 -3.76
C LEU A 55 25.32 13.11 -3.34
N GLY A 56 25.50 13.32 -2.06
CA GLY A 56 26.30 14.44 -1.55
C GLY A 56 25.77 15.80 -2.03
N SER A 57 26.65 16.64 -2.57
CA SER A 57 26.32 17.99 -3.06
C SER A 57 25.44 18.00 -4.32
N GLN A 58 25.25 16.87 -5.00
CA GLN A 58 24.38 16.77 -6.19
C GLN A 58 22.89 16.84 -5.83
N ALA A 59 22.51 16.50 -4.60
CA ALA A 59 21.17 16.65 -4.11
C ALA A 59 21.06 17.87 -3.18
N SER A 60 19.97 18.64 -3.26
CA SER A 60 19.70 19.67 -2.26
C SER A 60 19.31 19.00 -0.93
N ASN A 61 19.31 19.78 0.16
CA ASN A 61 18.78 19.32 1.43
C ASN A 61 17.26 19.51 1.56
N GLN A 62 16.59 20.01 0.51
CA GLN A 62 15.15 20.22 0.51
C GLN A 62 14.44 19.00 -0.08
N TRP A 63 13.31 18.64 0.51
CA TRP A 63 12.51 17.52 0.01
C TRP A 63 11.02 17.74 0.21
N VAL A 64 10.24 17.09 -0.65
CA VAL A 64 8.78 17.00 -0.58
C VAL A 64 8.38 15.52 -0.63
N ALA A 65 7.24 15.19 -0.03
CA ALA A 65 6.63 13.89 -0.16
C ALA A 65 5.45 13.96 -1.14
N VAL A 66 5.39 13.02 -2.07
CA VAL A 66 4.28 12.92 -3.03
C VAL A 66 3.84 11.48 -3.12
N GLY A 67 2.54 11.21 -3.03
CA GLY A 67 2.04 9.86 -3.13
C GLY A 67 0.57 9.78 -3.53
N HIS A 68 0.18 8.62 -4.04
CA HIS A 68 -1.17 8.28 -4.42
C HIS A 68 -1.63 7.03 -3.68
N SER A 69 -2.89 6.98 -3.24
CA SER A 69 -3.50 5.85 -2.52
C SER A 69 -2.70 5.49 -1.27
N GLN A 70 -2.17 4.27 -1.11
CA GLN A 70 -1.25 3.90 -0.03
C GLN A 70 -0.07 4.88 0.06
N GLY A 71 0.54 5.24 -1.09
CA GLY A 71 1.59 6.26 -1.14
C GLY A 71 1.13 7.63 -0.68
N GLY A 72 -0.15 7.98 -0.87
CA GLY A 72 -0.74 9.21 -0.33
C GLY A 72 -0.82 9.19 1.19
N GLN A 73 -1.20 8.06 1.79
CA GLN A 73 -1.15 7.86 3.23
C GLN A 73 0.31 7.94 3.75
N ALA A 74 1.23 7.25 3.08
CA ALA A 74 2.65 7.29 3.42
C ALA A 74 3.22 8.72 3.35
N ALA A 75 2.81 9.51 2.35
CA ALA A 75 3.20 10.91 2.22
C ALA A 75 2.67 11.79 3.37
N LEU A 76 1.44 11.54 3.84
CA LEU A 76 0.91 12.20 5.05
C LEU A 76 1.69 11.79 6.30
N GLY A 77 2.05 10.50 6.40
CA GLY A 77 2.92 10.01 7.46
C GLY A 77 4.30 10.68 7.42
N ALA A 78 4.88 10.85 6.24
CA ALA A 78 6.15 11.54 6.06
C ALA A 78 6.08 13.01 6.54
N ALA A 79 4.94 13.70 6.37
CA ALA A 79 4.71 15.02 6.94
C ALA A 79 4.74 14.98 8.46
N GLN A 80 4.04 14.02 9.07
CA GLN A 80 3.97 13.87 10.53
C GLN A 80 5.35 13.55 11.14
N TYR A 81 6.15 12.76 10.47
CA TYR A 81 7.46 12.30 10.93
C TYR A 81 8.64 12.98 10.25
N ALA A 82 8.43 14.12 9.58
CA ALA A 82 9.46 14.82 8.79
C ALA A 82 10.72 15.16 9.61
N ALA A 83 10.58 15.42 10.92
CA ALA A 83 11.68 15.72 11.84
C ALA A 83 12.71 14.56 11.95
N ARG A 84 12.38 13.33 11.58
CA ARG A 84 13.33 12.21 11.53
C ARG A 84 14.47 12.47 10.53
N ALA A 85 14.19 13.16 9.44
CA ALA A 85 15.20 13.60 8.48
C ALA A 85 15.88 14.90 8.96
N SER A 86 16.53 14.85 10.13
CA SER A 86 16.96 16.01 10.92
C SER A 86 17.91 16.98 10.21
N LYS A 87 18.65 16.53 9.18
CA LYS A 87 19.55 17.36 8.37
C LYS A 87 18.94 17.83 7.07
N MET A 88 17.65 17.51 6.86
CA MET A 88 16.90 17.83 5.66
C MET A 88 15.84 18.88 5.96
N THR A 89 15.48 19.66 4.95
CA THR A 89 14.45 20.69 5.04
C THR A 89 13.18 20.18 4.33
N TYR A 90 12.22 19.76 5.11
CA TYR A 90 10.91 19.37 4.59
C TYR A 90 10.13 20.59 4.09
N LYS A 91 9.57 20.49 2.87
CA LYS A 91 8.88 21.59 2.19
C LYS A 91 7.38 21.37 2.05
N GLY A 92 6.91 20.15 2.21
CA GLY A 92 5.48 19.85 2.13
C GLY A 92 5.15 18.47 1.58
N THR A 93 3.85 18.18 1.54
CA THR A 93 3.31 16.92 1.05
C THR A 93 2.21 17.16 0.02
N VAL A 94 2.19 16.33 -1.01
CA VAL A 94 1.06 16.18 -1.93
C VAL A 94 0.53 14.75 -1.79
N ALA A 95 -0.62 14.59 -1.15
CA ALA A 95 -1.30 13.32 -0.96
C ALA A 95 -2.52 13.24 -1.89
N LEU A 96 -2.45 12.37 -2.89
CA LEU A 96 -3.52 12.14 -3.86
C LEU A 96 -4.34 10.93 -3.42
N ALA A 97 -5.63 11.12 -3.20
CA ALA A 97 -6.55 10.07 -2.77
C ALA A 97 -5.93 9.14 -1.69
N PRO A 98 -5.45 9.69 -0.55
CA PRO A 98 -4.76 8.91 0.46
C PRO A 98 -5.68 7.82 1.02
N ALA A 99 -5.12 6.63 1.24
CA ALA A 99 -5.84 5.53 1.86
C ALA A 99 -6.16 5.88 3.32
N SER A 100 -7.38 6.32 3.58
CA SER A 100 -7.87 6.75 4.89
C SER A 100 -9.32 6.29 5.07
N ASN A 101 -9.81 6.25 6.33
CA ASN A 101 -11.18 5.82 6.63
C ASN A 101 -11.55 4.48 5.99
N PHE A 102 -10.68 3.49 6.15
CA PHE A 102 -10.76 2.22 5.42
C PHE A 102 -12.08 1.47 5.67
N ASN A 103 -12.65 1.62 6.86
CA ASN A 103 -13.97 1.10 7.18
C ASN A 103 -15.06 1.64 6.23
N LEU A 104 -15.01 2.94 5.87
CA LEU A 104 -15.96 3.54 4.93
C LEU A 104 -15.72 3.04 3.49
N ILE A 105 -14.47 2.80 3.12
CA ILE A 105 -14.13 2.24 1.80
C ILE A 105 -14.68 0.81 1.69
N LEU A 106 -14.50 -0.03 2.71
CA LEU A 106 -15.02 -1.39 2.72
C LEU A 106 -16.55 -1.40 2.69
N THR A 107 -17.20 -0.74 3.65
CA THR A 107 -18.67 -0.75 3.73
C THR A 107 -19.34 -0.08 2.52
N GLY A 108 -18.79 1.02 2.03
CA GLY A 108 -19.29 1.70 0.83
C GLY A 108 -19.11 0.86 -0.44
N GLY A 109 -17.97 0.19 -0.57
CA GLY A 109 -17.69 -0.71 -1.69
C GLY A 109 -18.57 -1.95 -1.67
N GLU A 110 -18.81 -2.56 -0.51
CA GLU A 110 -19.76 -3.67 -0.35
C GLU A 110 -21.18 -3.25 -0.73
N GLN A 111 -21.62 -2.08 -0.27
CA GLN A 111 -22.94 -1.54 -0.64
C GLN A 111 -23.05 -1.30 -2.15
N GLN A 112 -22.03 -0.71 -2.77
CA GLN A 112 -21.99 -0.49 -4.21
C GLN A 112 -22.02 -1.82 -4.97
N ALA A 113 -21.23 -2.79 -4.56
CA ALA A 113 -21.23 -4.13 -5.16
C ALA A 113 -22.60 -4.84 -4.99
N GLY A 114 -23.28 -4.62 -3.86
CA GLY A 114 -24.63 -5.13 -3.61
C GLY A 114 -25.67 -4.60 -4.60
N GLN A 115 -25.51 -3.35 -5.06
CA GLN A 115 -26.40 -2.70 -6.03
C GLN A 115 -25.98 -2.90 -7.49
N GLU A 116 -24.76 -3.36 -7.75
CA GLU A 116 -24.22 -3.55 -9.10
C GLU A 116 -24.86 -4.79 -9.76
N THR A 117 -25.43 -4.58 -10.94
CA THR A 117 -26.09 -5.65 -11.74
C THR A 117 -25.14 -6.29 -12.76
N ASN A 118 -24.08 -5.59 -13.15
CA ASN A 118 -23.05 -6.14 -14.02
C ASN A 118 -22.11 -7.03 -13.19
N LEU A 119 -22.08 -8.33 -13.51
CA LEU A 119 -21.33 -9.33 -12.77
C LEU A 119 -19.83 -9.02 -12.73
N ASP A 120 -19.24 -8.59 -13.86
CA ASP A 120 -17.82 -8.31 -13.95
C ASP A 120 -17.41 -7.14 -13.03
N LYS A 121 -18.21 -6.07 -13.04
CA LYS A 121 -17.98 -4.92 -12.16
C LYS A 121 -18.16 -5.29 -10.70
N LYS A 122 -19.21 -6.05 -10.38
CA LYS A 122 -19.47 -6.54 -9.02
C LYS A 122 -18.31 -7.36 -8.50
N ILE A 123 -17.86 -8.35 -9.26
CA ILE A 123 -16.74 -9.21 -8.89
C ILE A 123 -15.45 -8.39 -8.79
N GLY A 124 -15.17 -7.49 -9.73
CA GLY A 124 -14.00 -6.62 -9.68
C GLY A 124 -13.93 -5.77 -8.41
N THR A 125 -15.08 -5.20 -7.98
CA THR A 125 -15.17 -4.46 -6.72
C THR A 125 -14.91 -5.35 -5.52
N LEU A 126 -15.61 -6.49 -5.40
CA LEU A 126 -15.46 -7.40 -4.27
C LEU A 126 -14.05 -7.99 -4.17
N ALA A 127 -13.46 -8.40 -5.30
CA ALA A 127 -12.09 -8.91 -5.33
C ALA A 127 -11.06 -7.87 -4.88
N SER A 128 -11.28 -6.60 -5.23
CA SER A 128 -10.43 -5.51 -4.74
C SER A 128 -10.56 -5.30 -3.24
N LEU A 129 -11.77 -5.34 -2.69
CA LEU A 129 -12.01 -5.20 -1.25
C LEU A 129 -11.39 -6.36 -0.46
N ASP A 130 -11.56 -7.60 -0.95
CA ASP A 130 -10.95 -8.78 -0.32
C ASP A 130 -9.43 -8.73 -0.39
N THR A 131 -8.86 -8.24 -1.49
CA THR A 131 -7.42 -8.04 -1.64
C THR A 131 -6.88 -7.06 -0.59
N PHE A 132 -7.51 -5.89 -0.44
CA PHE A 132 -7.10 -4.92 0.59
C PHE A 132 -7.24 -5.49 1.99
N THR A 133 -8.34 -6.19 2.25
CA THR A 133 -8.57 -6.83 3.56
C THR A 133 -7.50 -7.87 3.87
N ALA A 134 -7.13 -8.71 2.88
CA ALA A 134 -6.09 -9.72 3.04
C ALA A 134 -4.71 -9.10 3.31
N LEU A 135 -4.35 -8.02 2.61
CA LEU A 135 -3.10 -7.28 2.85
C LEU A 135 -3.06 -6.65 4.25
N ILE A 136 -4.20 -6.11 4.73
CA ILE A 136 -4.30 -5.58 6.10
C ILE A 136 -4.11 -6.71 7.12
N VAL A 137 -4.76 -7.86 6.91
CA VAL A 137 -4.62 -9.02 7.80
C VAL A 137 -3.16 -9.50 7.83
N ALA A 138 -2.50 -9.58 6.68
CA ALA A 138 -1.07 -9.91 6.61
C ALA A 138 -0.24 -8.98 7.48
N GLY A 139 -0.40 -7.67 7.33
CA GLY A 139 0.32 -6.67 8.12
C GLY A 139 0.02 -6.76 9.63
N LEU A 140 -1.23 -7.02 10.00
CA LEU A 140 -1.64 -7.17 11.39
C LEU A 140 -1.07 -8.44 12.07
N ARG A 141 -0.63 -9.42 11.29
CA ARG A 141 0.03 -10.61 11.83
C ARG A 141 1.42 -10.34 12.40
N ASN A 142 2.10 -9.26 11.99
CA ASN A 142 3.37 -8.88 12.61
C ASN A 142 3.24 -8.68 14.14
N PRO A 143 2.33 -7.84 14.64
CA PRO A 143 2.10 -7.70 16.08
C PRO A 143 1.25 -8.84 16.67
N ASN A 144 0.51 -9.60 15.86
CA ASN A 144 -0.42 -10.64 16.28
C ASN A 144 -0.20 -11.96 15.51
N PRO A 145 0.88 -12.69 15.79
CA PRO A 145 1.24 -13.91 15.02
C PRO A 145 0.16 -14.99 15.02
N ASN A 146 -0.72 -14.99 16.02
CA ASN A 146 -1.81 -15.96 16.16
C ASN A 146 -3.08 -15.58 15.35
N LEU A 147 -3.12 -14.41 14.73
CA LEU A 147 -4.24 -14.01 13.88
C LEU A 147 -4.31 -14.94 12.67
N GLN A 148 -5.48 -15.57 12.46
CA GLN A 148 -5.72 -16.48 11.35
C GLN A 148 -6.61 -15.82 10.30
N TYR A 149 -6.35 -16.07 9.02
CA TYR A 149 -7.18 -15.56 7.93
C TYR A 149 -8.62 -16.08 8.01
N SER A 150 -8.82 -17.31 8.49
CA SER A 150 -10.14 -17.90 8.72
C SER A 150 -11.01 -17.20 9.77
N GLN A 151 -10.43 -16.29 10.57
CA GLN A 151 -11.21 -15.45 11.49
C GLN A 151 -11.88 -14.27 10.77
N ILE A 152 -11.41 -13.92 9.58
CA ILE A 152 -11.85 -12.79 8.77
C ILE A 152 -12.54 -13.26 7.49
N PHE A 153 -11.95 -14.25 6.83
CA PHE A 153 -12.44 -14.82 5.56
C PHE A 153 -13.11 -16.16 5.80
N LYS A 154 -14.13 -16.46 5.00
CA LYS A 154 -14.79 -17.78 4.97
C LYS A 154 -14.05 -18.70 3.99
N THR A 155 -14.05 -20.00 4.25
CA THR A 155 -13.57 -21.00 3.31
C THR A 155 -14.40 -20.96 2.02
N PRO A 156 -13.79 -20.98 0.82
CA PRO A 156 -12.36 -21.20 0.55
C PRO A 156 -11.51 -19.93 0.43
N THR A 157 -12.08 -18.73 0.65
CA THR A 157 -11.36 -17.45 0.43
C THR A 157 -10.29 -17.19 1.46
N ASP A 158 -10.35 -17.82 2.65
CA ASP A 158 -9.29 -17.76 3.65
C ASP A 158 -7.95 -18.33 3.14
N GLU A 159 -7.98 -19.40 2.34
CA GLU A 159 -6.77 -19.96 1.72
C GLU A 159 -6.19 -19.04 0.63
N ILE A 160 -7.06 -18.33 -0.10
CA ILE A 160 -6.63 -17.31 -1.07
C ILE A 160 -6.00 -16.13 -0.33
N ALA A 161 -6.61 -15.67 0.76
CA ALA A 161 -6.16 -14.53 1.53
C ALA A 161 -4.73 -14.73 2.11
N LYS A 162 -4.32 -15.96 2.43
CA LYS A 162 -2.95 -16.28 2.86
C LYS A 162 -1.89 -15.89 1.84
N ASN A 163 -2.24 -15.86 0.55
CA ASN A 163 -1.28 -15.44 -0.48
C ASN A 163 -0.92 -13.95 -0.38
N ALA A 164 -1.61 -13.16 0.44
CA ALA A 164 -1.22 -11.78 0.73
C ALA A 164 0.18 -11.65 1.37
N GLU A 165 0.73 -12.74 1.88
CA GLU A 165 2.08 -12.79 2.45
C GLU A 165 3.18 -12.86 1.37
N THR A 166 2.83 -13.25 0.14
CA THR A 166 3.81 -13.53 -0.93
C THR A 166 3.46 -12.91 -2.28
N ASP A 167 2.18 -12.69 -2.55
CA ASP A 167 1.71 -12.24 -3.85
C ASP A 167 1.62 -10.71 -3.93
N CYS A 168 1.93 -10.18 -5.11
CA CYS A 168 1.60 -8.79 -5.43
C CYS A 168 0.07 -8.59 -5.51
N TYR A 169 -0.37 -7.35 -5.29
CA TYR A 169 -1.77 -6.93 -5.32
C TYR A 169 -2.56 -7.47 -6.53
N ASP A 170 -2.00 -7.35 -7.74
CA ASP A 170 -2.68 -7.75 -8.97
C ASP A 170 -2.91 -9.27 -9.03
N VAL A 171 -1.92 -10.05 -8.61
CA VAL A 171 -1.99 -11.52 -8.59
C VAL A 171 -3.02 -11.99 -7.56
N LEU A 172 -2.99 -11.40 -6.37
CA LEU A 172 -3.94 -11.73 -5.30
C LEU A 172 -5.38 -11.38 -5.73
N GLY A 173 -5.58 -10.20 -6.33
CA GLY A 173 -6.87 -9.77 -6.84
C GLY A 173 -7.43 -10.68 -7.93
N GLN A 174 -6.58 -11.19 -8.83
CA GLN A 174 -6.98 -12.17 -9.84
C GLN A 174 -7.42 -13.50 -9.21
N LYS A 175 -6.74 -13.97 -8.16
CA LYS A 175 -7.12 -15.20 -7.45
C LYS A 175 -8.50 -15.04 -6.80
N PHE A 176 -8.77 -13.94 -6.12
CA PHE A 176 -10.10 -13.65 -5.56
C PHE A 176 -11.17 -13.57 -6.65
N GLY A 177 -10.91 -12.80 -7.72
CA GLY A 177 -11.83 -12.67 -8.83
C GLY A 177 -12.19 -14.01 -9.48
N THR A 178 -11.19 -14.85 -9.73
CA THR A 178 -11.41 -16.20 -10.32
C THR A 178 -12.29 -17.07 -9.41
N ALA A 179 -12.04 -17.07 -8.10
CA ALA A 179 -12.86 -17.84 -7.15
C ALA A 179 -14.31 -17.33 -7.09
N MET A 180 -14.50 -16.01 -7.14
CA MET A 180 -15.85 -15.41 -7.15
C MET A 180 -16.62 -15.73 -8.42
N TYR A 181 -15.96 -15.74 -9.59
CA TYR A 181 -16.59 -16.19 -10.85
C TYR A 181 -17.01 -17.65 -10.79
N ALA A 182 -16.14 -18.52 -10.30
CA ALA A 182 -16.46 -19.95 -10.16
C ALA A 182 -17.68 -20.17 -9.25
N TYR A 183 -17.76 -19.43 -8.14
CA TYR A 183 -18.90 -19.48 -7.23
C TYR A 183 -20.18 -18.93 -7.87
N ALA A 184 -20.10 -17.88 -8.65
CA ALA A 184 -21.28 -17.27 -9.29
C ALA A 184 -21.88 -18.15 -10.43
N GLN A 185 -21.11 -19.13 -10.93
CA GLN A 185 -21.55 -20.07 -11.98
C GLN A 185 -22.03 -21.42 -11.43
N SER A 186 -21.85 -21.69 -10.14
CA SER A 186 -22.30 -22.91 -9.45
C SER A 186 -23.74 -22.79 -8.93
#